data_8ab3577f5a227895ffb842fe66117e76
#
_entry.id   8ab3577f5a227895ffb842fe66117e76
#
_cell.length_a   1.000
_cell.length_b   1.000
_cell.length_c   1.000
_cell.angle_alpha   90.00
_cell.angle_beta   90.00
_cell.angle_gamma   90.00
#
_symmetry.space_group_name_H-M   'P 1'
#
loop_
_entity.id
_entity.type
_entity.pdbx_description
1 polymer ?
#
loop_
_entity_poly.entity_id
_entity_poly.type
_entity_poly.pdbx_seq_one_letter_code
_entity_poly.pdbx_strand_id
1 'polypeptide(L)'
;MLCLLLLTGCAATRNVQQREASTARVWTPAMRSAEAKNTYRVRLRAAGRDLTGICVTKRVGDEWRGSLVNEFGSKAFDFVTTARRGTLLNVFPMMDRWYIRRTVAADLHFLFEVDNAEATFARRVERSERGDTIVAVSGRWRMTATLHDSTVTLVNTRRNIVYELRRMAETDDGSDE
;
A
#
# COMPACT_ATOMS: atom_id res chain seq x y z
N MET A 1 21.86 -65.89 18.57
CA MET A 1 21.93 -64.51 19.13
C MET A 1 21.67 -63.52 17.98
N LEU A 2 20.42 -63.03 17.98
CA LEU A 2 19.95 -62.14 16.91
C LEU A 2 19.93 -60.72 17.46
N CYS A 3 20.87 -59.86 17.03
CA CYS A 3 20.95 -58.46 17.45
C CYS A 3 19.99 -57.63 16.58
N LEU A 4 18.87 -57.24 17.17
CA LEU A 4 17.86 -56.36 16.55
C LEU A 4 18.30 -54.91 16.79
N LEU A 5 18.88 -54.27 15.78
CA LEU A 5 19.19 -52.84 15.78
C LEU A 5 17.92 -52.06 15.51
N LEU A 6 17.35 -51.51 16.56
CA LEU A 6 16.30 -50.53 16.49
C LEU A 6 16.88 -49.17 16.04
N LEU A 7 16.73 -48.86 14.75
CA LEU A 7 16.94 -47.51 14.23
C LEU A 7 15.76 -46.62 14.65
N THR A 8 15.91 -45.95 15.77
CA THR A 8 15.01 -44.82 16.11
C THR A 8 15.30 -43.65 15.18
N GLY A 9 14.56 -43.62 14.07
CA GLY A 9 14.51 -42.44 13.23
C GLY A 9 13.90 -41.27 14.00
N CYS A 10 14.73 -40.31 14.43
CA CYS A 10 14.25 -38.98 14.76
C CYS A 10 13.59 -38.37 13.52
N ALA A 11 12.29 -38.57 13.38
CA ALA A 11 11.49 -37.72 12.52
C ALA A 11 11.53 -36.31 13.14
N ALA A 12 12.48 -35.51 12.63
CA ALA A 12 12.39 -34.07 12.78
C ALA A 12 11.07 -33.66 12.17
N THR A 13 10.05 -33.58 12.99
CA THR A 13 8.82 -32.85 12.68
C THR A 13 9.27 -31.42 12.41
N ARG A 14 9.62 -31.14 11.15
CA ARG A 14 9.56 -29.80 10.63
C ARG A 14 8.13 -29.38 10.89
N ASN A 15 7.94 -28.60 11.96
CA ASN A 15 6.83 -27.71 12.07
C ASN A 15 6.88 -26.83 10.81
N VAL A 16 6.27 -27.33 9.75
CA VAL A 16 5.69 -26.52 8.72
C VAL A 16 4.57 -25.80 9.47
N GLN A 17 4.97 -24.75 10.21
CA GLN A 17 4.06 -23.69 10.53
C GLN A 17 3.47 -23.33 9.19
N GLN A 18 2.37 -23.97 8.90
CA GLN A 18 1.47 -23.56 7.86
C GLN A 18 1.30 -22.09 8.12
N ARG A 19 2.00 -21.29 7.31
CA ARG A 19 1.67 -19.90 7.13
C ARG A 19 0.21 -19.94 6.73
N GLU A 20 -0.65 -19.87 7.71
CA GLU A 20 -1.97 -19.36 7.49
C GLU A 20 -1.72 -18.02 6.85
N ALA A 21 -1.83 -17.98 5.54
CA ALA A 21 -1.91 -16.75 4.80
C ALA A 21 -3.09 -16.05 5.46
N SER A 22 -2.77 -15.18 6.41
CA SER A 22 -3.75 -14.43 7.16
C SER A 22 -4.60 -13.75 6.09
N THR A 23 -5.80 -14.25 5.88
CA THR A 23 -6.85 -13.64 5.06
C THR A 23 -7.33 -12.34 5.70
N ALA A 24 -6.63 -11.90 6.75
CA ALA A 24 -6.84 -10.63 7.36
C ALA A 24 -6.61 -9.53 6.33
N ARG A 25 -7.70 -8.95 5.86
CA ARG A 25 -7.64 -7.78 4.98
C ARG A 25 -6.81 -6.70 5.64
N VAL A 26 -5.74 -6.30 4.97
CA VAL A 26 -4.95 -5.15 5.38
C VAL A 26 -5.79 -3.91 5.11
N TRP A 27 -5.93 -3.04 6.09
CA TRP A 27 -6.59 -1.76 5.83
C TRP A 27 -5.64 -0.89 5.01
N THR A 28 -6.06 -0.55 3.80
CA THR A 28 -5.34 0.33 2.89
C THR A 28 -6.27 1.44 2.42
N PRO A 29 -5.76 2.48 1.79
CA PRO A 29 -6.60 3.46 1.12
C PRO A 29 -7.61 2.83 0.16
N ALA A 30 -7.24 1.68 -0.41
CA ALA A 30 -8.08 0.92 -1.34
C ALA A 30 -9.28 0.24 -0.69
N MET A 31 -9.24 -0.09 0.61
CA MET A 31 -10.22 -0.97 1.24
C MET A 31 -11.55 -0.31 1.60
N ARG A 32 -11.65 0.99 1.62
CA ARG A 32 -12.80 1.66 2.24
C ARG A 32 -14.01 1.85 1.36
N SER A 33 -13.94 1.62 0.11
CA SER A 33 -15.09 1.46 -0.79
C SER A 33 -14.56 1.21 -2.19
N ALA A 34 -14.80 0.03 -2.73
CA ALA A 34 -14.39 -0.30 -4.09
C ALA A 34 -15.08 0.58 -5.15
N GLU A 35 -16.22 1.17 -4.80
CA GLU A 35 -17.06 1.90 -5.74
C GLU A 35 -17.04 3.42 -5.53
N ALA A 36 -16.69 3.89 -4.34
CA ALA A 36 -16.71 5.30 -4.04
C ALA A 36 -15.38 6.00 -4.38
N LYS A 37 -15.48 7.25 -4.76
CA LYS A 37 -14.37 8.17 -4.84
C LYS A 37 -13.78 8.36 -3.45
N ASN A 38 -12.49 8.12 -3.29
CA ASN A 38 -11.78 8.35 -2.04
C ASN A 38 -10.85 9.56 -2.19
N THR A 39 -10.87 10.42 -1.19
CA THR A 39 -10.05 11.63 -1.15
C THR A 39 -9.10 11.55 0.05
N TYR A 40 -7.82 11.81 -0.19
CA TYR A 40 -6.78 11.78 0.84
C TYR A 40 -6.00 13.08 0.83
N ARG A 41 -5.75 13.62 2.01
CA ARG A 41 -4.65 14.57 2.18
C ARG A 41 -3.35 13.79 2.14
N VAL A 42 -2.42 14.21 1.30
CA VAL A 42 -1.14 13.53 1.09
C VAL A 42 0.00 14.45 1.50
N ARG A 43 0.97 13.88 2.20
CA ARG A 43 2.28 14.46 2.41
C ARG A 43 3.32 13.48 1.89
N LEU A 44 4.11 13.90 0.94
CA LEU A 44 5.21 13.15 0.36
C LEU A 44 6.52 13.79 0.75
N ARG A 45 7.35 13.06 1.48
CA ARG A 45 8.72 13.50 1.83
C ARG A 45 9.73 12.72 1.02
N ALA A 46 10.57 13.43 0.27
CA ALA A 46 11.63 12.85 -0.54
C ALA A 46 12.81 13.83 -0.69
N ALA A 47 14.03 13.34 -0.54
CA ALA A 47 15.26 14.13 -0.71
C ALA A 47 15.26 15.45 0.07
N GLY A 48 14.77 15.45 1.32
CA GLY A 48 14.69 16.63 2.19
C GLY A 48 13.62 17.65 1.79
N ARG A 49 12.71 17.30 0.87
CA ARG A 49 11.60 18.15 0.44
C ARG A 49 10.28 17.53 0.84
N ASP A 50 9.34 18.36 1.21
CA ASP A 50 7.95 18.00 1.46
C ASP A 50 7.09 18.49 0.30
N LEU A 51 6.26 17.62 -0.23
CA LEU A 51 5.18 17.93 -1.15
C LEU A 51 3.87 17.59 -0.44
N THR A 52 2.97 18.55 -0.36
CA THR A 52 1.62 18.36 0.16
C THR A 52 0.60 18.48 -0.96
N GLY A 53 -0.54 17.82 -0.78
CA GLY A 53 -1.59 17.85 -1.79
C GLY A 53 -2.78 16.99 -1.44
N ILE A 54 -3.63 16.81 -2.43
CA ILE A 54 -4.82 15.99 -2.36
C ILE A 54 -4.70 14.87 -3.40
N CYS A 55 -4.88 13.65 -2.97
CA CYS A 55 -4.99 12.49 -3.83
C CYS A 55 -6.43 12.03 -3.90
N VAL A 56 -6.97 12.02 -5.10
CA VAL A 56 -8.30 11.49 -5.36
C VAL A 56 -8.15 10.16 -6.07
N THR A 57 -8.85 9.13 -5.59
CA THR A 57 -8.77 7.79 -6.18
C THR A 57 -10.16 7.20 -6.39
N LYS A 58 -10.27 6.34 -7.38
CA LYS A 58 -11.47 5.56 -7.67
C LYS A 58 -11.07 4.20 -8.20
N ARG A 59 -11.80 3.16 -7.83
CA ARG A 59 -11.69 1.86 -8.47
C ARG A 59 -12.56 1.82 -9.73
N VAL A 60 -11.99 1.31 -10.83
CA VAL A 60 -12.68 1.15 -12.12
C VAL A 60 -12.35 -0.26 -12.62
N GLY A 61 -13.27 -1.19 -12.47
CA GLY A 61 -12.99 -2.61 -12.70
C GLY A 61 -11.88 -3.11 -11.77
N ASP A 62 -10.84 -3.70 -12.36
CA ASP A 62 -9.69 -4.23 -11.62
C ASP A 62 -8.55 -3.22 -11.42
N GLU A 63 -8.77 -1.97 -11.78
CA GLU A 63 -7.76 -0.92 -11.68
C GLU A 63 -8.11 0.10 -10.62
N TRP A 64 -7.08 0.57 -9.90
CA TRP A 64 -7.16 1.82 -9.15
C TRP A 64 -6.66 2.95 -10.04
N ARG A 65 -7.47 3.98 -10.19
CA ARG A 65 -7.11 5.22 -10.87
C ARG A 65 -7.10 6.37 -9.90
N GLY A 66 -6.10 7.22 -10.00
CA GLY A 66 -6.01 8.38 -9.12
C GLY A 66 -5.27 9.53 -9.73
N SER A 67 -5.45 10.68 -9.09
CA SER A 67 -4.78 11.93 -9.42
C SER A 67 -4.21 12.54 -8.14
N LEU A 68 -2.97 13.01 -8.20
CA LEU A 68 -2.37 13.83 -7.15
C LEU A 68 -2.30 15.28 -7.62
N VAL A 69 -2.90 16.15 -6.84
CA VAL A 69 -2.92 17.60 -7.06
C VAL A 69 -2.20 18.24 -5.87
N ASN A 70 -1.29 19.18 -6.12
CA ASN A 70 -0.62 19.90 -5.05
C ASN A 70 -1.55 20.95 -4.38
N GLU A 71 -1.08 21.57 -3.32
CA GLU A 71 -1.84 22.58 -2.57
C GLU A 71 -2.21 23.84 -3.40
N PHE A 72 -1.53 24.06 -4.52
CA PHE A 72 -1.81 25.17 -5.45
C PHE A 72 -2.80 24.78 -6.56
N GLY A 73 -3.40 23.60 -6.50
CA GLY A 73 -4.33 23.08 -7.49
C GLY A 73 -3.65 22.53 -8.77
N SER A 74 -2.32 22.54 -8.84
CA SER A 74 -1.61 22.00 -10.00
C SER A 74 -1.51 20.48 -9.91
N LYS A 75 -1.83 19.80 -11.00
CA LYS A 75 -1.72 18.35 -11.09
C LYS A 75 -0.24 17.94 -11.08
N ALA A 76 0.15 17.09 -10.13
CA ALA A 76 1.46 16.50 -10.10
C ALA A 76 1.57 15.30 -11.05
N PHE A 77 0.60 14.41 -11.00
CA PHE A 77 0.46 13.27 -11.92
C PHE A 77 -0.90 12.59 -11.75
N ASP A 78 -1.28 11.82 -12.77
CA ASP A 78 -2.28 10.78 -12.67
C ASP A 78 -1.60 9.41 -12.54
N PHE A 79 -2.30 8.41 -12.00
CA PHE A 79 -1.77 7.06 -11.91
C PHE A 79 -2.86 6.00 -12.10
N VAL A 80 -2.39 4.83 -12.52
CA VAL A 80 -3.19 3.60 -12.56
C VAL A 80 -2.39 2.50 -11.89
N THR A 81 -3.04 1.71 -11.03
CA THR A 81 -2.46 0.48 -10.50
C THR A 81 -3.36 -0.71 -10.79
N THR A 82 -2.73 -1.85 -11.03
CA THR A 82 -3.35 -3.16 -11.23
C THR A 82 -2.60 -4.18 -10.37
N ALA A 83 -3.07 -5.40 -10.26
CA ALA A 83 -2.35 -6.48 -9.58
C ALA A 83 -0.89 -6.64 -10.05
N ARG A 84 -0.61 -6.30 -11.31
CA ARG A 84 0.71 -6.54 -11.93
C ARG A 84 1.66 -5.35 -11.83
N ARG A 85 1.17 -4.12 -11.90
CA ARG A 85 2.02 -2.93 -11.97
C ARG A 85 1.29 -1.64 -11.64
N GLY A 86 2.07 -0.62 -11.26
CA GLY A 86 1.65 0.78 -11.29
C GLY A 86 2.21 1.53 -12.50
N THR A 87 1.50 2.56 -12.93
CA THR A 87 1.90 3.43 -14.05
C THR A 87 1.56 4.86 -13.70
N LEU A 88 2.46 5.81 -13.96
CA LEU A 88 2.18 7.25 -13.87
C LEU A 88 1.80 7.79 -15.26
N LEU A 89 0.77 8.61 -15.27
CA LEU A 89 0.25 9.31 -16.45
C LEU A 89 0.31 10.81 -16.17
N ASN A 90 0.34 11.62 -17.24
CA ASN A 90 0.22 13.09 -17.16
C ASN A 90 1.11 13.71 -16.07
N VAL A 91 2.36 13.28 -16.02
CA VAL A 91 3.32 13.73 -14.99
C VAL A 91 3.74 15.16 -15.26
N PHE A 92 3.72 16.00 -14.21
CA PHE A 92 4.18 17.38 -14.30
C PHE A 92 5.63 17.44 -14.82
N PRO A 93 5.99 18.31 -15.78
CA PRO A 93 7.27 18.26 -16.49
C PRO A 93 8.51 18.25 -15.60
N MET A 94 8.51 18.98 -14.47
CA MET A 94 9.65 18.98 -13.54
C MET A 94 9.85 17.64 -12.83
N MET A 95 8.80 16.85 -12.69
CA MET A 95 8.81 15.51 -12.08
C MET A 95 8.96 14.40 -13.12
N ASP A 96 8.88 14.72 -14.40
CA ASP A 96 8.89 13.74 -15.49
C ASP A 96 10.30 13.22 -15.78
N ARG A 97 10.85 12.47 -14.82
CA ARG A 97 12.12 11.75 -14.92
C ARG A 97 11.84 10.26 -14.83
N TRP A 98 12.52 9.47 -15.66
CA TRP A 98 12.30 8.02 -15.73
C TRP A 98 12.43 7.33 -14.35
N TYR A 99 13.38 7.75 -13.52
CA TYR A 99 13.58 7.19 -12.18
C TYR A 99 12.48 7.61 -11.20
N ILE A 100 11.91 8.82 -11.32
CA ILE A 100 10.74 9.27 -10.53
C ILE A 100 9.53 8.44 -10.94
N ARG A 101 9.23 8.36 -12.25
CA ARG A 101 8.12 7.55 -12.76
C ARG A 101 8.20 6.12 -12.23
N ARG A 102 9.36 5.47 -12.39
CA ARG A 102 9.55 4.09 -11.96
C ARG A 102 9.41 3.91 -10.46
N THR A 103 9.95 4.83 -9.66
CA THR A 103 9.91 4.74 -8.20
C THR A 103 8.50 4.97 -7.68
N VAL A 104 7.89 6.09 -8.04
CA VAL A 104 6.55 6.47 -7.55
C VAL A 104 5.49 5.48 -8.04
N ALA A 105 5.56 5.04 -9.29
CA ALA A 105 4.64 4.02 -9.80
C ALA A 105 4.72 2.69 -9.02
N ALA A 106 5.93 2.25 -8.65
CA ALA A 106 6.12 1.04 -7.85
C ALA A 106 5.66 1.23 -6.40
N ASP A 107 5.85 2.42 -5.82
CA ASP A 107 5.40 2.75 -4.46
C ASP A 107 3.87 2.80 -4.40
N LEU A 108 3.22 3.42 -5.37
CA LEU A 108 1.76 3.45 -5.48
C LEU A 108 1.18 2.07 -5.78
N HIS A 109 1.86 1.27 -6.61
CA HIS A 109 1.47 -0.12 -6.83
C HIS A 109 1.42 -0.89 -5.50
N PHE A 110 2.48 -0.83 -4.69
CA PHE A 110 2.46 -1.47 -3.38
C PHE A 110 1.37 -0.91 -2.47
N LEU A 111 1.19 0.42 -2.44
CA LEU A 111 0.23 1.10 -1.58
C LEU A 111 -1.22 0.70 -1.87
N PHE A 112 -1.60 0.62 -3.15
CA PHE A 112 -2.99 0.37 -3.54
C PHE A 112 -3.30 -1.11 -3.80
N GLU A 113 -2.29 -1.94 -4.04
CA GLU A 113 -2.49 -3.36 -4.34
C GLU A 113 -2.03 -4.30 -3.22
N VAL A 114 -1.65 -3.77 -2.05
CA VAL A 114 -1.16 -4.60 -0.93
C VAL A 114 -2.18 -5.62 -0.45
N ASP A 115 -3.47 -5.37 -0.61
CA ASP A 115 -4.56 -6.30 -0.27
C ASP A 115 -4.94 -7.23 -1.41
N ASN A 116 -4.49 -6.94 -2.62
CA ASN A 116 -4.81 -7.73 -3.77
C ASN A 116 -4.06 -9.07 -3.72
N ALA A 117 -4.80 -10.18 -3.64
CA ALA A 117 -4.21 -11.52 -3.60
C ALA A 117 -3.40 -11.86 -4.86
N GLU A 118 -3.75 -11.26 -5.99
CA GLU A 118 -3.09 -11.45 -7.29
C GLU A 118 -1.85 -10.56 -7.49
N ALA A 119 -1.56 -9.67 -6.52
CA ALA A 119 -0.41 -8.77 -6.63
C ALA A 119 0.91 -9.55 -6.71
N THR A 120 1.78 -9.10 -7.60
CA THR A 120 3.03 -9.81 -7.96
C THR A 120 4.13 -9.72 -6.91
N PHE A 121 3.93 -9.00 -5.81
CA PHE A 121 4.90 -8.89 -4.72
C PHE A 121 4.52 -9.78 -3.52
N ALA A 122 5.53 -10.46 -2.98
CA ALA A 122 5.37 -11.16 -1.70
C ALA A 122 5.28 -10.13 -0.57
N ARG A 123 4.37 -10.36 0.40
CA ARG A 123 4.20 -9.48 1.56
C ARG A 123 4.05 -10.26 2.85
N ARG A 124 4.49 -9.66 3.94
CA ARG A 124 4.21 -10.09 5.31
C ARG A 124 3.35 -9.03 5.97
N VAL A 125 2.29 -9.45 6.63
CA VAL A 125 1.36 -8.58 7.34
C VAL A 125 1.39 -8.91 8.81
N GLU A 126 1.55 -7.89 9.63
CA GLU A 126 1.56 -7.97 11.09
C GLU A 126 0.48 -7.04 11.63
N ARG A 127 -0.23 -7.48 12.67
CA ARG A 127 -1.19 -6.65 13.40
C ARG A 127 -0.62 -6.35 14.77
N SER A 128 -0.90 -5.15 15.30
CA SER A 128 -0.64 -4.85 16.70
C SER A 128 -1.54 -5.69 17.60
N GLU A 129 -1.13 -5.92 18.85
CA GLU A 129 -1.93 -6.64 19.83
C GLU A 129 -3.30 -5.99 20.08
N ARG A 130 -3.38 -4.67 19.97
CA ARG A 130 -4.63 -3.92 20.09
C ARG A 130 -5.50 -3.96 18.83
N GLY A 131 -4.96 -4.48 17.72
CA GLY A 131 -5.66 -4.56 16.43
C GLY A 131 -5.89 -3.22 15.71
N ASP A 132 -5.38 -2.13 16.26
CA ASP A 132 -5.55 -0.76 15.75
C ASP A 132 -4.52 -0.36 14.69
N THR A 133 -3.43 -1.10 14.59
CA THR A 133 -2.35 -0.84 13.65
C THR A 133 -2.02 -2.09 12.85
N ILE A 134 -1.88 -1.92 11.55
CA ILE A 134 -1.50 -2.98 10.62
C ILE A 134 -0.21 -2.56 9.93
N VAL A 135 0.77 -3.45 9.88
CA VAL A 135 2.04 -3.25 9.19
C VAL A 135 2.17 -4.27 8.06
N ALA A 136 2.37 -3.80 6.86
CA ALA A 136 2.69 -4.65 5.71
C ALA A 136 4.11 -4.37 5.22
N VAL A 137 4.90 -5.42 5.02
CA VAL A 137 6.30 -5.31 4.59
C VAL A 137 6.51 -6.16 3.34
N SER A 138 7.16 -5.58 2.33
CA SER A 138 7.61 -6.28 1.13
C SER A 138 8.89 -5.64 0.61
N GLY A 139 10.02 -6.37 0.74
CA GLY A 139 11.33 -5.88 0.29
C GLY A 139 11.66 -4.50 0.86
N ARG A 140 11.66 -3.48 0.00
CA ARG A 140 11.98 -2.08 0.37
C ARG A 140 10.82 -1.28 0.94
N TRP A 141 9.62 -1.83 0.92
CA TRP A 141 8.42 -1.12 1.36
C TRP A 141 7.99 -1.57 2.75
N ARG A 142 7.69 -0.59 3.57
CA ARG A 142 7.02 -0.77 4.86
C ARG A 142 5.81 0.15 4.90
N MET A 143 4.64 -0.42 4.98
CA MET A 143 3.39 0.33 5.12
C MET A 143 2.86 0.13 6.53
N THR A 144 2.44 1.21 7.15
CA THR A 144 1.74 1.20 8.44
C THR A 144 0.39 1.86 8.24
N ALA A 145 -0.68 1.16 8.59
CA ALA A 145 -2.03 1.69 8.56
C ALA A 145 -2.56 1.78 9.99
N THR A 146 -2.97 2.96 10.40
CA THR A 146 -3.59 3.24 11.70
C THR A 146 -5.08 3.42 11.50
N LEU A 147 -5.88 2.52 12.09
CA LEU A 147 -7.32 2.46 11.83
C LEU A 147 -8.08 3.63 12.47
N HIS A 148 -7.60 4.10 13.63
CA HIS A 148 -8.28 5.15 14.41
C HIS A 148 -8.34 6.50 13.66
N ASP A 149 -7.22 6.94 13.12
CA ASP A 149 -7.08 8.25 12.44
C ASP A 149 -7.13 8.15 10.92
N SER A 150 -7.48 6.99 10.41
CA SER A 150 -7.58 6.75 8.96
C SER A 150 -6.32 7.18 8.19
N THR A 151 -5.15 6.98 8.82
CA THR A 151 -3.86 7.36 8.26
C THR A 151 -3.10 6.13 7.77
N VAL A 152 -2.51 6.26 6.60
CA VAL A 152 -1.59 5.26 6.04
C VAL A 152 -0.25 5.93 5.78
N THR A 153 0.80 5.30 6.28
CA THR A 153 2.18 5.70 6.01
C THR A 153 2.88 4.61 5.22
N LEU A 154 3.40 4.94 4.06
CA LEU A 154 4.28 4.08 3.28
C LEU A 154 5.69 4.63 3.31
N VAL A 155 6.65 3.80 3.68
CA VAL A 155 8.08 4.10 3.63
C VAL A 155 8.76 3.25 2.57
N ASN A 156 9.37 3.88 1.59
CA ASN A 156 10.33 3.26 0.69
C ASN A 156 11.72 3.43 1.29
N THR A 157 12.20 2.42 2.02
CA THR A 157 13.47 2.47 2.77
C THR A 157 14.68 2.61 1.87
N ARG A 158 14.62 2.09 0.63
CA ARG A 158 15.74 2.17 -0.33
C ARG A 158 15.95 3.58 -0.88
N ARG A 159 14.88 4.36 -0.98
CA ARG A 159 14.90 5.72 -1.56
C ARG A 159 14.69 6.81 -0.53
N ASN A 160 14.46 6.43 0.72
CA ASN A 160 14.10 7.34 1.81
C ASN A 160 12.94 8.26 1.43
N ILE A 161 11.87 7.63 0.89
CA ILE A 161 10.64 8.33 0.52
C ILE A 161 9.55 7.91 1.50
N VAL A 162 8.82 8.88 2.02
CA VAL A 162 7.71 8.65 2.93
C VAL A 162 6.45 9.27 2.34
N TYR A 163 5.41 8.46 2.22
CA TYR A 163 4.06 8.88 1.85
C TYR A 163 3.18 8.79 3.09
N GLU A 164 2.55 9.87 3.45
CA GLU A 164 1.52 9.91 4.48
C GLU A 164 0.19 10.26 3.81
N LEU A 165 -0.79 9.37 3.93
CA LEU A 165 -2.13 9.56 3.38
C LEU A 165 -3.12 9.57 4.55
N ARG A 166 -3.86 10.64 4.69
CA ARG A 166 -4.97 10.74 5.65
C ARG A 166 -6.26 10.88 4.89
N ARG A 167 -7.19 9.97 5.12
CA ARG A 167 -8.49 10.04 4.48
C ARG A 167 -9.24 11.31 4.93
N MET A 168 -9.80 12.01 3.98
CA MET A 168 -10.72 13.10 4.22
C MET A 168 -12.14 12.52 4.32
N ALA A 169 -12.91 12.97 5.32
CA ALA A 169 -14.33 12.68 5.34
C ALA A 169 -14.96 13.28 4.08
N GLU A 170 -15.84 12.56 3.43
CA GLU A 170 -16.75 13.16 2.47
C GLU A 170 -17.56 14.21 3.25
N THR A 171 -17.37 15.49 2.93
CA THR A 171 -18.35 16.50 3.29
C THR A 171 -19.60 16.11 2.53
N ASP A 172 -20.59 15.64 3.25
CA ASP A 172 -21.95 15.51 2.75
C ASP A 172 -22.35 16.94 2.39
N ASP A 173 -22.19 17.26 1.12
CA ASP A 173 -22.65 18.54 0.58
C ASP A 173 -24.16 18.40 0.49
N GLY A 174 -24.79 18.65 1.67
CA GLY A 174 -26.22 18.63 1.81
C GLY A 174 -26.82 19.54 0.75
N SER A 175 -27.34 18.92 -0.26
CA SER A 175 -28.32 19.55 -1.14
C SER A 175 -29.56 19.91 -0.31
N ASP A 176 -29.48 21.05 0.36
CA ASP A 176 -30.69 21.81 0.74
C ASP A 176 -31.16 22.53 -0.53
N GLU A 177 -32.10 21.93 -1.23
CA GLU A 177 -33.08 22.58 -2.07
C GLU A 177 -34.46 21.95 -1.81
#